data_eb55286bfd3e8108d9d7e3953d5a094e
#
_entry.id   eb55286bfd3e8108d9d7e3953d5a094e
#
_cell.length_a   1.000
_cell.length_b   1.000
_cell.length_c   1.000
_cell.angle_alpha   90.00
_cell.angle_beta   90.00
_cell.angle_gamma   90.00
#
_symmetry.space_group_name_H-M   'P 1'
#
loop_
_entity.id
_entity.type
_entity.pdbx_description
1 polymer ?
#
loop_
_entity_poly.entity_id
_entity_poly.type
_entity_poly.pdbx_seq_one_letter_code
_entity_poly.pdbx_strand_id
1 'polypeptide(L)'
;MVADVEVGSFLSSGVDSSFVLNEAAKIKPVQSFSLGFNNSKYSELNWSSQFAKEIGQKNTRITMTGDDYFDILPTIMYYMDEPLSNPSAMQLYYLSKETSKHVKVALSGEGADEFFGGYNTYLEAIPFERYQKIVPKFLRNAMAKAVENLPRFHGQRFLERGAEPLYERYYRVNYVFNYHDRNKILKDKSLNMDTGVYTKHIFDDVANKDEITQEQYFDINTWLPYDILHKADRMSMANSLEVRTPLVDKEVARFASTMPVSTRIQGDTTKVAFRKAAESELSERVAKKEKLGFPSPIASWIKEDKFKQRIVEAFTSDVAKKFFNTDELLAVLKEHINGKSSMQKIFTIYTFILWYQVYFPEDTTAHTIDKVKYTQPID
;
A
#
# COMPACT_ATOMS: atom_id res chain seq x y z
N MET A 1 -3.12 -11.41 -22.91
CA MET A 1 -3.96 -12.64 -23.01
C MET A 1 -3.22 -13.81 -23.71
N VAL A 2 -2.02 -13.61 -24.24
CA VAL A 2 -1.24 -14.69 -24.86
C VAL A 2 -0.70 -15.63 -23.78
N ALA A 3 -1.18 -16.86 -23.72
CA ALA A 3 -0.77 -17.89 -22.76
C ALA A 3 -1.20 -19.27 -23.26
N ASP A 4 -0.43 -20.30 -22.92
CA ASP A 4 -0.74 -21.72 -23.22
C ASP A 4 -1.71 -22.33 -22.17
N VAL A 5 -2.05 -21.56 -21.15
CA VAL A 5 -2.92 -21.94 -20.04
C VAL A 5 -4.10 -20.97 -19.92
N GLU A 6 -5.08 -21.31 -19.09
CA GLU A 6 -6.16 -20.41 -18.78
C GLU A 6 -5.67 -19.19 -18.01
N VAL A 7 -6.19 -18.01 -18.38
CA VAL A 7 -5.89 -16.73 -17.77
C VAL A 7 -7.09 -16.27 -16.98
N GLY A 8 -6.91 -16.04 -15.69
CA GLY A 8 -7.89 -15.42 -14.80
C GLY A 8 -7.63 -13.92 -14.63
N SER A 9 -8.39 -13.28 -13.75
CA SER A 9 -8.20 -11.89 -13.39
C SER A 9 -8.50 -11.65 -11.92
N PHE A 10 -7.67 -10.90 -11.23
CA PHE A 10 -8.03 -10.34 -9.94
C PHE A 10 -9.07 -9.25 -10.15
N LEU A 11 -10.07 -9.24 -9.31
CA LEU A 11 -11.17 -8.30 -9.37
C LEU A 11 -11.44 -7.71 -8.00
N SER A 12 -11.10 -6.44 -7.84
CA SER A 12 -11.62 -5.60 -6.76
C SER A 12 -12.92 -4.91 -7.23
N SER A 13 -13.44 -4.03 -6.42
CA SER A 13 -14.53 -3.15 -6.87
C SER A 13 -14.03 -1.88 -7.59
N GLY A 14 -12.70 -1.71 -7.71
CA GLY A 14 -12.07 -0.53 -8.31
C GLY A 14 -12.17 -0.51 -9.84
N VAL A 15 -12.15 0.70 -10.40
CA VAL A 15 -12.23 0.90 -11.85
C VAL A 15 -11.10 0.20 -12.61
N ASP A 16 -9.89 0.13 -12.06
CA ASP A 16 -8.70 -0.42 -12.70
C ASP A 16 -8.86 -1.91 -13.02
N SER A 17 -9.12 -2.72 -12.00
CA SER A 17 -9.31 -4.15 -12.14
C SER A 17 -10.57 -4.50 -12.94
N SER A 18 -11.61 -3.68 -12.83
CA SER A 18 -12.85 -3.84 -13.59
C SER A 18 -12.61 -3.56 -15.08
N PHE A 19 -11.85 -2.52 -15.41
CA PHE A 19 -11.47 -2.20 -16.77
C PHE A 19 -10.62 -3.32 -17.41
N VAL A 20 -9.60 -3.79 -16.69
CA VAL A 20 -8.75 -4.90 -17.16
C VAL A 20 -9.57 -6.17 -17.41
N LEU A 21 -10.45 -6.54 -16.48
CA LEU A 21 -11.31 -7.71 -16.66
C LEU A 21 -12.27 -7.55 -17.84
N ASN A 22 -12.88 -6.37 -18.01
CA ASN A 22 -13.80 -6.09 -19.12
C ASN A 22 -13.10 -6.22 -20.47
N GLU A 23 -11.92 -5.63 -20.64
CA GLU A 23 -11.15 -5.72 -21.87
C GLU A 23 -10.68 -7.15 -22.16
N ALA A 24 -10.26 -7.88 -21.14
CA ALA A 24 -9.90 -9.28 -21.28
C ALA A 24 -11.10 -10.16 -21.69
N ALA A 25 -12.28 -9.89 -21.14
CA ALA A 25 -13.52 -10.62 -21.42
C ALA A 25 -14.02 -10.46 -22.86
N LYS A 26 -13.65 -9.36 -23.55
CA LYS A 26 -13.93 -9.18 -24.99
C LYS A 26 -13.15 -10.16 -25.88
N ILE A 27 -12.02 -10.68 -25.39
CA ILE A 27 -11.15 -11.59 -26.14
C ILE A 27 -11.59 -13.05 -25.94
N LYS A 28 -11.81 -13.45 -24.67
CA LYS A 28 -12.29 -14.79 -24.31
C LYS A 28 -12.91 -14.73 -22.89
N PRO A 29 -13.73 -15.72 -22.50
CA PRO A 29 -14.22 -15.81 -21.12
C PRO A 29 -13.07 -15.82 -20.11
N VAL A 30 -13.19 -15.06 -19.01
CA VAL A 30 -12.16 -14.92 -17.98
C VAL A 30 -12.79 -15.14 -16.60
N GLN A 31 -12.29 -16.13 -15.87
CA GLN A 31 -12.70 -16.31 -14.48
C GLN A 31 -12.03 -15.22 -13.62
N SER A 32 -12.82 -14.53 -12.82
CA SER A 32 -12.31 -13.51 -11.88
C SER A 32 -12.28 -14.03 -10.45
N PHE A 33 -11.39 -13.44 -9.65
CA PHE A 33 -11.14 -13.81 -8.25
C PHE A 33 -11.15 -12.55 -7.40
N SER A 34 -11.92 -12.56 -6.33
CA SER A 34 -12.10 -11.42 -5.44
C SER A 34 -11.92 -11.85 -3.99
N LEU A 35 -11.15 -11.08 -3.23
CA LEU A 35 -10.96 -11.29 -1.81
C LEU A 35 -11.69 -10.23 -1.00
N GLY A 36 -12.27 -10.64 0.12
CA GLY A 36 -12.91 -9.77 1.09
C GLY A 36 -12.83 -10.35 2.49
N PHE A 37 -13.51 -9.71 3.42
CA PHE A 37 -13.53 -10.06 4.83
C PHE A 37 -14.94 -10.37 5.30
N ASN A 38 -15.08 -11.10 6.40
CA ASN A 38 -16.37 -11.36 7.03
C ASN A 38 -17.07 -10.07 7.50
N ASN A 39 -16.32 -9.00 7.73
CA ASN A 39 -16.86 -7.70 8.07
C ASN A 39 -17.32 -6.95 6.82
N SER A 40 -18.61 -6.72 6.68
CA SER A 40 -19.24 -6.07 5.51
C SER A 40 -18.69 -4.65 5.22
N LYS A 41 -18.22 -3.94 6.25
CA LYS A 41 -17.64 -2.60 6.11
C LYS A 41 -16.36 -2.59 5.26
N TYR A 42 -15.61 -3.69 5.27
CA TYR A 42 -14.33 -3.82 4.58
C TYR A 42 -14.40 -4.79 3.39
N SER A 43 -15.58 -5.38 3.14
CA SER A 43 -15.73 -6.39 2.08
C SER A 43 -16.40 -5.79 0.85
N GLU A 44 -15.70 -5.85 -0.27
CA GLU A 44 -16.18 -5.41 -1.58
C GLU A 44 -16.69 -6.58 -2.44
N LEU A 45 -16.82 -7.80 -1.87
CA LEU A 45 -17.20 -9.02 -2.59
C LEU A 45 -18.55 -8.92 -3.33
N ASN A 46 -19.50 -8.19 -2.76
CA ASN A 46 -20.80 -8.02 -3.43
C ASN A 46 -20.68 -7.13 -4.67
N TRP A 47 -19.84 -6.11 -4.62
CA TRP A 47 -19.57 -5.23 -5.75
C TRP A 47 -18.89 -5.97 -6.90
N SER A 48 -17.80 -6.67 -6.60
CA SER A 48 -17.04 -7.41 -7.61
C SER A 48 -17.88 -8.54 -8.23
N SER A 49 -18.65 -9.27 -7.42
CA SER A 49 -19.53 -10.32 -7.92
C SER A 49 -20.66 -9.77 -8.80
N GLN A 50 -21.23 -8.63 -8.42
CA GLN A 50 -22.24 -7.97 -9.24
C GLN A 50 -21.68 -7.52 -10.59
N PHE A 51 -20.50 -6.87 -10.59
CA PHE A 51 -19.86 -6.45 -11.82
C PHE A 51 -19.51 -7.64 -12.74
N ALA A 52 -18.90 -8.70 -12.19
CA ALA A 52 -18.61 -9.89 -12.97
C ALA A 52 -19.87 -10.47 -13.63
N LYS A 53 -20.99 -10.49 -12.90
CA LYS A 53 -22.30 -10.91 -13.45
C LYS A 53 -22.81 -9.98 -14.56
N GLU A 54 -22.64 -8.65 -14.40
CA GLU A 54 -23.03 -7.65 -15.39
C GLU A 54 -22.34 -7.90 -16.75
N ILE A 55 -21.07 -8.30 -16.74
CA ILE A 55 -20.29 -8.59 -17.94
C ILE A 55 -20.26 -10.09 -18.31
N GLY A 56 -21.11 -10.91 -17.70
CA GLY A 56 -21.27 -12.33 -18.02
C GLY A 56 -20.08 -13.22 -17.63
N GLN A 57 -19.24 -12.79 -16.68
CA GLN A 57 -18.07 -13.54 -16.24
C GLN A 57 -18.30 -14.25 -14.89
N LYS A 58 -17.61 -15.38 -14.68
CA LYS A 58 -17.62 -16.10 -13.40
C LYS A 58 -16.73 -15.37 -12.39
N ASN A 59 -17.21 -15.23 -11.14
CA ASN A 59 -16.43 -14.68 -10.05
C ASN A 59 -16.31 -15.67 -8.89
N THR A 60 -15.09 -15.98 -8.49
CA THR A 60 -14.78 -16.76 -7.29
C THR A 60 -14.53 -15.82 -6.12
N ARG A 61 -15.31 -15.98 -5.06
CA ARG A 61 -15.25 -15.17 -3.84
C ARG A 61 -14.38 -15.87 -2.80
N ILE A 62 -13.43 -15.15 -2.27
CA ILE A 62 -12.49 -15.61 -1.25
C ILE A 62 -12.69 -14.75 -0.01
N THR A 63 -12.80 -15.39 1.16
CA THR A 63 -12.98 -14.68 2.43
C THR A 63 -11.80 -14.95 3.33
N MET A 64 -11.22 -13.88 3.89
CA MET A 64 -10.10 -13.93 4.81
C MET A 64 -10.51 -13.50 6.21
N THR A 65 -10.03 -14.22 7.22
CA THR A 65 -10.24 -13.90 8.64
C THR A 65 -9.03 -13.17 9.24
N GLY A 66 -9.17 -12.66 10.46
CA GLY A 66 -8.04 -12.09 11.20
C GLY A 66 -6.98 -13.13 11.53
N ASP A 67 -7.40 -14.38 11.83
CA ASP A 67 -6.46 -15.47 12.08
C ASP A 67 -5.65 -15.82 10.83
N ASP A 68 -6.32 -15.98 9.67
CA ASP A 68 -5.63 -16.19 8.39
C ASP A 68 -4.59 -15.10 8.12
N TYR A 69 -4.93 -13.84 8.44
CA TYR A 69 -4.08 -12.68 8.23
C TYR A 69 -2.83 -12.68 9.12
N PHE A 70 -3.01 -12.89 10.43
CA PHE A 70 -1.89 -12.83 11.38
C PHE A 70 -1.03 -14.09 11.36
N ASP A 71 -1.61 -15.25 11.07
CA ASP A 71 -0.87 -16.52 11.02
C ASP A 71 0.07 -16.62 9.82
N ILE A 72 -0.29 -15.97 8.70
CA ILE A 72 0.53 -15.99 7.49
C ILE A 72 1.70 -14.98 7.51
N LEU A 73 1.71 -14.01 8.44
CA LEU A 73 2.72 -12.94 8.46
C LEU A 73 4.16 -13.42 8.44
N PRO A 74 4.59 -14.42 9.24
CA PRO A 74 5.97 -14.92 9.16
C PRO A 74 6.33 -15.50 7.79
N THR A 75 5.39 -16.21 7.15
CA THR A 75 5.55 -16.73 5.79
C THR A 75 5.69 -15.61 4.77
N ILE A 76 4.90 -14.53 4.90
CA ILE A 76 5.02 -13.34 4.05
C ILE A 76 6.38 -12.71 4.20
N MET A 77 6.87 -12.53 5.44
CA MET A 77 8.20 -11.96 5.69
C MET A 77 9.32 -12.82 5.06
N TYR A 78 9.17 -14.13 5.05
CA TYR A 78 10.10 -15.03 4.38
C TYR A 78 10.13 -14.80 2.86
N TYR A 79 8.97 -14.77 2.19
CA TYR A 79 8.92 -14.62 0.74
C TYR A 79 9.20 -13.19 0.26
N MET A 80 9.05 -12.19 1.13
CA MET A 80 9.36 -10.79 0.78
C MET A 80 10.84 -10.46 0.77
N ASP A 81 11.71 -11.28 1.41
CA ASP A 81 13.14 -11.07 1.60
C ASP A 81 13.48 -9.80 2.43
N GLU A 82 12.60 -8.83 2.48
CA GLU A 82 12.75 -7.55 3.18
C GLU A 82 11.51 -7.21 4.05
N PRO A 83 11.66 -6.36 5.07
CA PRO A 83 10.57 -6.05 6.01
C PRO A 83 9.52 -5.12 5.39
N LEU A 84 8.80 -5.58 4.39
CA LEU A 84 7.72 -4.80 3.76
C LEU A 84 6.53 -4.63 4.71
N SER A 85 6.19 -3.39 5.00
CA SER A 85 5.06 -3.05 5.88
C SER A 85 3.75 -2.75 5.15
N ASN A 86 3.61 -3.16 3.89
CA ASN A 86 2.38 -2.98 3.15
C ASN A 86 1.33 -4.02 3.57
N PRO A 87 0.22 -3.59 4.20
CA PRO A 87 -0.79 -4.51 4.72
C PRO A 87 -1.48 -5.37 3.65
N SER A 88 -1.41 -4.99 2.39
CA SER A 88 -2.06 -5.74 1.30
C SER A 88 -1.28 -6.98 0.86
N ALA A 89 -0.04 -7.18 1.33
CA ALA A 89 0.75 -8.36 0.97
C ALA A 89 0.06 -9.68 1.39
N MET A 90 -0.46 -9.74 2.62
CA MET A 90 -1.18 -10.91 3.14
C MET A 90 -2.43 -11.23 2.33
N GLN A 91 -3.16 -10.18 1.96
CA GLN A 91 -4.36 -10.32 1.13
C GLN A 91 -4.01 -10.84 -0.26
N LEU A 92 -2.94 -10.32 -0.86
CA LEU A 92 -2.50 -10.71 -2.20
C LEU A 92 -1.95 -12.15 -2.21
N TYR A 93 -1.20 -12.53 -1.18
CA TYR A 93 -0.76 -13.92 -1.01
C TYR A 93 -1.95 -14.88 -0.93
N TYR A 94 -2.93 -14.56 -0.08
CA TYR A 94 -4.11 -15.42 0.13
C TYR A 94 -4.99 -15.49 -1.13
N LEU A 95 -5.18 -14.35 -1.80
CA LEU A 95 -5.84 -14.29 -3.10
C LEU A 95 -5.10 -15.14 -4.15
N SER A 96 -3.79 -15.03 -4.23
CA SER A 96 -2.96 -15.81 -5.17
C SER A 96 -3.00 -17.30 -4.87
N LYS A 97 -2.93 -17.69 -3.59
CA LYS A 97 -3.04 -19.08 -3.13
C LYS A 97 -4.35 -19.73 -3.58
N GLU A 98 -5.46 -19.03 -3.44
CA GLU A 98 -6.75 -19.57 -3.85
C GLU A 98 -6.92 -19.54 -5.38
N THR A 99 -6.41 -18.50 -6.05
CA THR A 99 -6.46 -18.36 -7.50
C THR A 99 -5.65 -19.44 -8.23
N SER A 100 -4.45 -19.79 -7.69
CA SER A 100 -3.56 -20.78 -8.31
C SER A 100 -4.13 -22.21 -8.37
N LYS A 101 -5.18 -22.47 -7.59
CA LYS A 101 -5.94 -23.74 -7.67
C LYS A 101 -6.79 -23.84 -8.95
N HIS A 102 -7.04 -22.73 -9.63
CA HIS A 102 -7.91 -22.65 -10.78
C HIS A 102 -7.19 -22.26 -12.07
N VAL A 103 -6.25 -21.31 -11.98
CA VAL A 103 -5.50 -20.78 -13.13
C VAL A 103 -4.02 -20.64 -12.80
N LYS A 104 -3.17 -20.59 -13.83
CA LYS A 104 -1.72 -20.37 -13.65
C LYS A 104 -1.27 -18.95 -13.98
N VAL A 105 -2.14 -18.16 -14.62
CA VAL A 105 -1.90 -16.77 -14.96
C VAL A 105 -3.11 -15.94 -14.53
N ALA A 106 -2.89 -14.78 -13.91
CA ALA A 106 -3.94 -13.83 -13.57
C ALA A 106 -3.57 -12.41 -14.00
N LEU A 107 -4.56 -11.66 -14.46
CA LEU A 107 -4.41 -10.23 -14.74
C LEU A 107 -4.67 -9.41 -13.49
N SER A 108 -3.96 -8.28 -13.33
CA SER A 108 -4.15 -7.32 -12.24
C SER A 108 -4.25 -5.90 -12.79
N GLY A 109 -4.94 -5.03 -12.05
CA GLY A 109 -5.12 -3.60 -12.40
C GLY A 109 -4.06 -2.67 -11.82
N GLU A 110 -2.92 -3.18 -11.34
CA GLU A 110 -1.85 -2.37 -10.74
C GLU A 110 -1.17 -1.46 -11.76
N GLY A 111 -0.59 -0.35 -11.29
CA GLY A 111 0.09 0.65 -12.10
C GLY A 111 -0.82 1.78 -12.62
N ALA A 112 -2.12 1.61 -12.59
CA ALA A 112 -3.04 2.66 -13.03
C ALA A 112 -2.98 3.94 -12.19
N ASP A 113 -2.70 3.81 -10.90
CA ASP A 113 -2.62 4.95 -9.99
C ASP A 113 -1.40 5.82 -10.28
N GLU A 114 -0.27 5.19 -10.51
CA GLU A 114 0.99 5.84 -10.78
C GLU A 114 1.00 6.53 -12.15
N PHE A 115 0.52 5.86 -13.18
CA PHE A 115 0.54 6.42 -14.54
C PHE A 115 -0.57 7.45 -14.80
N PHE A 116 -1.76 7.26 -14.21
CA PHE A 116 -2.90 8.12 -14.48
C PHE A 116 -3.27 9.06 -13.33
N GLY A 117 -2.45 9.14 -12.28
CA GLY A 117 -2.66 10.05 -11.16
C GLY A 117 -3.82 9.65 -10.25
N GLY A 118 -3.81 8.40 -9.76
CA GLY A 118 -4.94 7.82 -9.02
C GLY A 118 -4.90 7.97 -7.51
N TYR A 119 -3.75 8.31 -6.92
CA TYR A 119 -3.65 8.46 -5.47
C TYR A 119 -4.20 9.80 -4.99
N ASN A 120 -4.99 9.76 -3.91
CA ASN A 120 -5.50 10.98 -3.28
C ASN A 120 -4.36 11.86 -2.72
N THR A 121 -3.17 11.28 -2.50
CA THR A 121 -1.98 12.05 -2.08
C THR A 121 -1.56 13.09 -3.11
N TYR A 122 -1.77 12.84 -4.40
CA TYR A 122 -1.49 13.82 -5.45
C TYR A 122 -2.39 15.07 -5.39
N LEU A 123 -3.57 14.95 -4.78
CA LEU A 123 -4.45 16.12 -4.56
C LEU A 123 -3.86 17.09 -3.54
N GLU A 124 -2.98 16.62 -2.67
CA GLU A 124 -2.31 17.46 -1.67
C GLU A 124 -1.29 18.44 -2.31
N ALA A 125 -0.77 18.15 -3.50
CA ALA A 125 0.16 19.03 -4.21
C ALA A 125 -0.44 20.42 -4.44
N ILE A 126 -1.71 20.48 -4.86
CA ILE A 126 -2.39 21.74 -5.21
C ILE A 126 -2.44 22.74 -4.04
N PRO A 127 -2.96 22.41 -2.84
CA PRO A 127 -2.97 23.32 -1.71
C PRO A 127 -1.54 23.63 -1.20
N PHE A 128 -0.60 22.70 -1.26
CA PHE A 128 0.79 22.97 -0.86
C PHE A 128 1.48 23.96 -1.81
N GLU A 129 1.37 23.74 -3.11
CA GLU A 129 1.92 24.65 -4.11
C GLU A 129 1.37 26.09 -3.94
N ARG A 130 0.05 26.20 -3.73
CA ARG A 130 -0.58 27.50 -3.46
C ARG A 130 -0.07 28.14 -2.18
N TYR A 131 0.03 27.37 -1.09
CA TYR A 131 0.55 27.84 0.18
C TYR A 131 2.00 28.31 0.05
N GLN A 132 2.84 27.55 -0.65
CA GLN A 132 4.26 27.86 -0.84
C GLN A 132 4.50 29.07 -1.76
N LYS A 133 3.60 29.35 -2.71
CA LYS A 133 3.63 30.55 -3.55
C LYS A 133 3.25 31.82 -2.78
N ILE A 134 2.32 31.72 -1.82
CA ILE A 134 1.80 32.89 -1.09
C ILE A 134 2.62 33.19 0.16
N VAL A 135 3.06 32.16 0.90
CA VAL A 135 3.74 32.32 2.19
C VAL A 135 5.25 32.16 2.04
N PRO A 136 6.05 33.19 2.32
CA PRO A 136 7.52 33.10 2.24
C PRO A 136 8.10 32.00 3.13
N LYS A 137 9.20 31.37 2.68
CA LYS A 137 9.83 30.21 3.34
C LYS A 137 10.12 30.46 4.83
N PHE A 138 10.64 31.64 5.19
CA PHE A 138 10.95 31.95 6.58
C PHE A 138 9.72 31.95 7.50
N LEU A 139 8.57 32.45 6.99
CA LEU A 139 7.30 32.41 7.74
C LEU A 139 6.77 30.99 7.85
N ARG A 140 6.85 30.18 6.78
CA ARG A 140 6.45 28.77 6.82
C ARG A 140 7.23 27.99 7.86
N ASN A 141 8.56 28.19 7.90
CA ASN A 141 9.44 27.56 8.89
C ASN A 141 9.12 28.01 10.32
N ALA A 142 8.84 29.30 10.53
CA ALA A 142 8.45 29.82 11.84
C ALA A 142 7.09 29.23 12.30
N MET A 143 6.12 29.14 11.40
CA MET A 143 4.80 28.54 11.68
C MET A 143 4.92 27.05 11.99
N ALA A 144 5.69 26.29 11.20
CA ALA A 144 5.91 24.87 11.44
C ALA A 144 6.53 24.64 12.83
N LYS A 145 7.58 25.40 13.15
CA LYS A 145 8.24 25.31 14.47
C LYS A 145 7.32 25.71 15.62
N ALA A 146 6.48 26.72 15.43
CA ALA A 146 5.53 27.17 16.46
C ALA A 146 4.48 26.10 16.80
N VAL A 147 4.04 25.31 15.80
CA VAL A 147 2.98 24.31 15.98
C VAL A 147 3.53 22.94 16.41
N GLU A 148 4.82 22.68 16.24
CA GLU A 148 5.45 21.37 16.49
C GLU A 148 5.18 20.81 17.90
N ASN A 149 5.20 21.68 18.90
CA ASN A 149 5.02 21.33 20.32
C ASN A 149 3.59 21.55 20.85
N LEU A 150 2.66 21.95 19.97
CA LEU A 150 1.26 22.17 20.40
C LEU A 150 0.49 20.83 20.41
N PRO A 151 -0.57 20.72 21.21
CA PRO A 151 -1.51 19.62 21.10
C PRO A 151 -2.05 19.50 19.67
N ARG A 152 -2.25 18.27 19.19
CA ARG A 152 -2.71 18.02 17.81
C ARG A 152 -4.04 18.73 17.52
N PHE A 153 -4.06 19.55 16.47
CA PHE A 153 -5.23 20.23 15.96
C PHE A 153 -5.36 20.05 14.43
N HIS A 154 -6.55 20.35 13.91
CA HIS A 154 -6.81 20.26 12.48
C HIS A 154 -5.95 21.27 11.69
N GLY A 155 -5.23 20.80 10.67
CA GLY A 155 -4.32 21.64 9.87
C GLY A 155 -2.87 21.73 10.38
N GLN A 156 -2.56 21.28 11.59
CA GLN A 156 -1.18 21.29 12.12
C GLN A 156 -0.20 20.57 11.16
N ARG A 157 -0.58 19.38 10.71
CA ARG A 157 0.24 18.58 9.79
C ARG A 157 0.45 19.26 8.43
N PHE A 158 -0.51 20.05 7.97
CA PHE A 158 -0.36 20.86 6.76
C PHE A 158 0.72 21.95 6.95
N LEU A 159 0.73 22.64 8.10
CA LEU A 159 1.74 23.65 8.40
C LEU A 159 3.14 23.06 8.55
N GLU A 160 3.26 21.92 9.24
CA GLU A 160 4.52 21.19 9.40
C GLU A 160 5.08 20.80 8.02
N ARG A 161 4.31 20.07 7.21
CA ARG A 161 4.71 19.60 5.89
C ARG A 161 4.87 20.69 4.84
N GLY A 162 4.09 21.76 4.94
CA GLY A 162 4.16 22.90 4.02
C GLY A 162 5.46 23.72 4.11
N ALA A 163 6.23 23.55 5.17
CA ALA A 163 7.55 24.13 5.34
C ALA A 163 8.65 23.29 4.67
N GLU A 164 8.43 22.00 4.52
CA GLU A 164 9.39 21.04 3.97
C GLU A 164 9.48 21.15 2.43
N PRO A 165 10.64 20.87 1.82
CA PRO A 165 10.76 20.70 0.38
C PRO A 165 9.99 19.46 -0.08
N LEU A 166 9.65 19.39 -1.38
CA LEU A 166 8.82 18.31 -1.93
C LEU A 166 9.42 16.93 -1.68
N TYR A 167 10.72 16.76 -1.86
CA TYR A 167 11.42 15.48 -1.69
C TYR A 167 11.41 14.95 -0.24
N GLU A 168 11.26 15.80 0.77
CA GLU A 168 11.07 15.41 2.17
C GLU A 168 9.57 15.22 2.48
N ARG A 169 8.75 16.14 2.02
CA ARG A 169 7.32 16.14 2.27
C ARG A 169 6.61 14.92 1.67
N TYR A 170 6.96 14.55 0.44
CA TYR A 170 6.33 13.46 -0.29
C TYR A 170 6.92 12.08 0.00
N TYR A 171 8.04 11.98 0.69
CA TYR A 171 8.62 10.67 1.02
C TYR A 171 7.69 9.86 1.92
N ARG A 172 7.26 8.69 1.45
CA ARG A 172 6.17 7.92 2.07
C ARG A 172 6.47 7.46 3.49
N VAL A 173 7.74 7.22 3.84
CA VAL A 173 8.14 6.89 5.23
C VAL A 173 7.76 8.00 6.20
N ASN A 174 7.85 9.25 5.80
CA ASN A 174 7.50 10.39 6.65
C ASN A 174 6.00 10.49 6.97
N TYR A 175 5.15 9.80 6.20
CA TYR A 175 3.74 9.66 6.54
C TYR A 175 3.50 8.76 7.74
N VAL A 176 4.38 7.77 7.98
CA VAL A 176 4.27 6.84 9.11
C VAL A 176 5.03 7.34 10.30
N PHE A 177 6.30 7.66 10.13
CA PHE A 177 7.21 8.14 11.17
C PHE A 177 7.95 9.39 10.70
N ASN A 178 7.69 10.55 11.29
CA ASN A 178 8.52 11.72 11.11
C ASN A 178 9.86 11.57 11.84
N TYR A 179 10.78 12.50 11.63
CA TYR A 179 12.10 12.50 12.26
C TYR A 179 12.02 12.38 13.78
N HIS A 180 11.11 13.12 14.41
CA HIS A 180 10.94 13.14 15.86
C HIS A 180 10.40 11.80 16.40
N ASP A 181 9.40 11.20 15.72
CA ASP A 181 8.88 9.88 16.06
C ASP A 181 9.98 8.81 15.98
N ARG A 182 10.78 8.81 14.88
CA ARG A 182 11.92 7.90 14.73
C ARG A 182 12.94 8.09 15.84
N ASN A 183 13.24 9.34 16.19
CA ASN A 183 14.20 9.64 17.25
C ASN A 183 13.74 9.15 18.63
N LYS A 184 12.46 9.05 18.91
CA LYS A 184 11.93 8.46 20.15
C LYS A 184 12.03 6.94 20.15
N ILE A 185 11.65 6.32 19.05
CA ILE A 185 11.47 4.87 18.94
C ILE A 185 12.80 4.14 18.76
N LEU A 186 13.72 4.66 17.91
CA LEU A 186 15.01 4.02 17.67
C LEU A 186 15.90 4.08 18.92
N LYS A 187 16.52 2.96 19.27
CA LYS A 187 17.50 2.88 20.35
C LYS A 187 18.82 3.54 19.94
N ASP A 188 19.32 3.20 18.76
CA ASP A 188 20.47 3.85 18.15
C ASP A 188 20.00 5.04 17.31
N LYS A 189 20.30 6.26 17.78
CA LYS A 189 19.89 7.51 17.14
C LYS A 189 20.65 7.78 15.85
N SER A 190 21.80 7.17 15.63
CA SER A 190 22.57 7.30 14.38
C SER A 190 21.84 6.72 13.17
N LEU A 191 20.89 5.80 13.41
CA LEU A 191 20.03 5.22 12.38
C LEU A 191 18.89 6.17 11.95
N ASN A 192 18.67 7.28 12.63
CA ASN A 192 17.69 8.27 12.26
C ASN A 192 18.23 9.21 11.17
N MET A 193 18.36 8.67 9.96
CA MET A 193 18.94 9.39 8.83
C MET A 193 17.97 10.39 8.20
N ASP A 194 18.53 11.43 7.55
CA ASP A 194 17.75 12.31 6.70
C ASP A 194 17.31 11.56 5.43
N THR A 195 16.00 11.49 5.23
CA THR A 195 15.40 10.78 4.10
C THR A 195 15.65 11.49 2.76
N GLY A 196 15.92 12.80 2.77
CA GLY A 196 16.25 13.57 1.58
C GLY A 196 17.48 13.06 0.84
N VAL A 197 18.43 12.43 1.56
CA VAL A 197 19.61 11.80 0.96
C VAL A 197 19.23 10.77 -0.11
N TYR A 198 18.13 10.02 0.12
CA TYR A 198 17.69 8.94 -0.77
C TYR A 198 16.72 9.40 -1.86
N THR A 199 16.05 10.52 -1.67
CA THR A 199 14.90 10.90 -2.51
C THR A 199 15.20 12.09 -3.41
N LYS A 200 16.07 13.01 -2.96
CA LYS A 200 16.31 14.29 -3.62
C LYS A 200 16.72 14.14 -5.08
N HIS A 201 17.62 13.22 -5.41
CA HIS A 201 18.10 13.05 -6.78
C HIS A 201 16.98 12.68 -7.76
N ILE A 202 15.98 11.88 -7.34
CA ILE A 202 14.84 11.51 -8.19
C ILE A 202 13.99 12.75 -8.51
N PHE A 203 13.79 13.63 -7.52
CA PHE A 203 13.07 14.88 -7.73
C PHE A 203 13.87 15.89 -8.56
N ASP A 204 15.20 15.91 -8.42
CA ASP A 204 16.08 16.79 -9.20
C ASP A 204 15.98 16.48 -10.71
N ASP A 205 15.80 15.23 -11.12
CA ASP A 205 15.64 14.82 -12.53
C ASP A 205 14.42 15.49 -13.20
N VAL A 206 13.41 15.83 -12.43
CA VAL A 206 12.14 16.39 -12.91
C VAL A 206 11.78 17.73 -12.25
N ALA A 207 12.77 18.43 -11.68
CA ALA A 207 12.57 19.67 -10.95
C ALA A 207 11.89 20.80 -11.76
N ASN A 208 11.93 20.73 -13.10
CA ASN A 208 11.28 21.68 -14.01
C ASN A 208 9.79 21.34 -14.30
N LYS A 209 9.27 20.26 -13.74
CA LYS A 209 7.86 19.84 -13.91
C LYS A 209 7.01 20.36 -12.74
N ASP A 210 5.68 20.31 -12.93
CA ASP A 210 4.73 20.55 -11.84
C ASP A 210 4.86 19.52 -10.72
N GLU A 211 4.39 19.85 -9.49
CA GLU A 211 4.54 18.96 -8.33
C GLU A 211 3.87 17.61 -8.53
N ILE A 212 2.68 17.53 -9.14
CA ILE A 212 1.97 16.27 -9.40
C ILE A 212 2.81 15.36 -10.30
N THR A 213 3.42 15.93 -11.35
CA THR A 213 4.31 15.16 -12.23
C THR A 213 5.57 14.69 -11.49
N GLN A 214 6.14 15.52 -10.62
CA GLN A 214 7.29 15.13 -9.80
C GLN A 214 6.92 14.00 -8.82
N GLU A 215 5.78 14.08 -8.17
CA GLU A 215 5.26 13.03 -7.26
C GLU A 215 4.99 11.70 -7.98
N GLN A 216 4.38 11.75 -9.18
CA GLN A 216 4.16 10.55 -9.99
C GLN A 216 5.49 9.96 -10.49
N TYR A 217 6.44 10.79 -10.92
CA TYR A 217 7.77 10.33 -11.32
C TYR A 217 8.49 9.64 -10.17
N PHE A 218 8.39 10.20 -8.98
CA PHE A 218 8.92 9.58 -7.78
C PHE A 218 8.26 8.21 -7.51
N ASP A 219 6.92 8.13 -7.56
CA ASP A 219 6.20 6.87 -7.33
C ASP A 219 6.52 5.81 -8.40
N ILE A 220 6.65 6.19 -9.67
CA ILE A 220 7.02 5.28 -10.76
C ILE A 220 8.42 4.70 -10.56
N ASN A 221 9.37 5.47 -9.99
CA ASN A 221 10.74 5.04 -9.78
C ASN A 221 11.00 4.39 -8.41
N THR A 222 10.05 4.47 -7.46
CA THR A 222 10.23 3.94 -6.10
C THR A 222 9.05 3.07 -5.67
N TRP A 223 7.88 3.65 -5.49
CA TRP A 223 6.71 2.99 -4.94
C TRP A 223 6.20 1.85 -5.83
N LEU A 224 6.11 2.11 -7.13
CA LEU A 224 5.63 1.11 -8.09
C LEU A 224 6.57 -0.12 -8.15
N PRO A 225 7.89 0.01 -8.40
CA PRO A 225 8.77 -1.16 -8.50
C PRO A 225 9.04 -1.84 -7.15
N TYR A 226 9.29 -1.07 -6.08
CA TYR A 226 9.79 -1.62 -4.81
C TYR A 226 8.70 -1.96 -3.78
N ASP A 227 7.46 -1.51 -3.98
CA ASP A 227 6.33 -1.93 -3.15
C ASP A 227 5.27 -2.67 -3.97
N ILE A 228 4.67 -2.00 -4.96
CA ILE A 228 3.49 -2.53 -5.66
C ILE A 228 3.82 -3.77 -6.49
N LEU A 229 4.77 -3.67 -7.41
CA LEU A 229 5.14 -4.78 -8.30
C LEU A 229 5.94 -5.84 -7.58
N HIS A 230 6.86 -5.45 -6.69
CA HIS A 230 7.63 -6.37 -5.88
C HIS A 230 6.72 -7.28 -5.03
N LYS A 231 5.79 -6.67 -4.31
CA LYS A 231 4.79 -7.41 -3.53
C LYS A 231 3.92 -8.30 -4.44
N ALA A 232 3.47 -7.78 -5.59
CA ALA A 232 2.63 -8.54 -6.51
C ALA A 232 3.35 -9.80 -6.99
N ASP A 233 4.60 -9.65 -7.42
CA ASP A 233 5.44 -10.74 -7.88
C ASP A 233 5.72 -11.75 -6.76
N ARG A 234 6.26 -11.30 -5.64
CA ARG A 234 6.63 -12.19 -4.53
C ARG A 234 5.44 -12.98 -3.98
N MET A 235 4.29 -12.33 -3.78
CA MET A 235 3.11 -12.99 -3.21
C MET A 235 2.45 -13.96 -4.18
N SER A 236 2.44 -13.64 -5.46
CA SER A 236 1.87 -14.54 -6.48
C SER A 236 2.82 -15.71 -6.80
N MET A 237 4.11 -15.44 -6.98
CA MET A 237 5.11 -16.47 -7.26
C MET A 237 5.30 -17.44 -6.10
N ALA A 238 5.16 -17.00 -4.84
CA ALA A 238 5.11 -17.90 -3.68
C ALA A 238 3.99 -18.95 -3.76
N ASN A 239 3.02 -18.75 -4.65
CA ASN A 239 1.89 -19.64 -4.90
C ASN A 239 1.88 -20.20 -6.34
N SER A 240 3.01 -20.13 -7.06
CA SER A 240 3.13 -20.58 -8.46
C SER A 240 2.04 -20.01 -9.38
N LEU A 241 1.73 -18.73 -9.20
CA LEU A 241 0.79 -17.96 -10.01
C LEU A 241 1.54 -16.80 -10.68
N GLU A 242 1.52 -16.73 -12.01
CA GLU A 242 2.04 -15.58 -12.75
C GLU A 242 0.99 -14.46 -12.77
N VAL A 243 1.31 -13.31 -12.18
CA VAL A 243 0.46 -12.11 -12.25
C VAL A 243 0.99 -11.17 -13.33
N ARG A 244 0.11 -10.75 -14.23
CA ARG A 244 0.39 -9.79 -15.30
C ARG A 244 -0.35 -8.49 -15.05
N THR A 245 0.35 -7.38 -15.27
CA THR A 245 -0.12 -6.01 -15.01
C THR A 245 -0.21 -5.22 -16.32
N PRO A 246 -1.28 -5.36 -17.14
CA PRO A 246 -1.38 -4.75 -18.46
C PRO A 246 -1.25 -3.22 -18.44
N LEU A 247 -1.59 -2.57 -17.33
CA LEU A 247 -1.51 -1.11 -17.19
C LEU A 247 -0.08 -0.59 -16.94
N VAL A 248 0.89 -1.51 -16.70
CA VAL A 248 2.32 -1.20 -16.59
C VAL A 248 3.07 -1.45 -17.91
N ASP A 249 2.35 -1.81 -18.97
CA ASP A 249 2.95 -1.98 -20.29
C ASP A 249 3.66 -0.69 -20.75
N LYS A 250 4.82 -0.85 -21.43
CA LYS A 250 5.64 0.27 -21.91
C LYS A 250 4.88 1.25 -22.82
N GLU A 251 3.93 0.74 -23.62
CA GLU A 251 3.12 1.59 -24.51
C GLU A 251 2.10 2.40 -23.71
N VAL A 252 1.52 1.80 -22.66
CA VAL A 252 0.66 2.52 -21.70
C VAL A 252 1.44 3.59 -20.98
N ALA A 253 2.63 3.27 -20.48
CA ALA A 253 3.53 4.20 -19.78
C ALA A 253 3.91 5.38 -20.73
N ARG A 254 4.31 5.08 -21.98
CA ARG A 254 4.63 6.08 -22.99
C ARG A 254 3.45 7.01 -23.28
N PHE A 255 2.26 6.45 -23.44
CA PHE A 255 1.06 7.24 -23.64
C PHE A 255 0.75 8.12 -22.42
N ALA A 256 0.74 7.55 -21.23
CA ALA A 256 0.46 8.27 -19.98
C ALA A 256 1.46 9.43 -19.74
N SER A 257 2.73 9.27 -20.10
CA SER A 257 3.75 10.32 -19.97
C SER A 257 3.49 11.57 -20.85
N THR A 258 2.66 11.45 -21.90
CA THR A 258 2.28 12.58 -22.76
C THR A 258 1.06 13.35 -22.23
N MET A 259 0.38 12.83 -21.21
CA MET A 259 -0.86 13.40 -20.70
C MET A 259 -0.61 14.66 -19.87
N PRO A 260 -1.31 15.77 -20.13
CA PRO A 260 -1.24 16.95 -19.27
C PRO A 260 -1.88 16.66 -17.90
N VAL A 261 -1.47 17.42 -16.86
CA VAL A 261 -1.99 17.24 -15.49
C VAL A 261 -3.51 17.28 -15.43
N SER A 262 -4.15 18.19 -16.19
CA SER A 262 -5.60 18.35 -16.20
C SER A 262 -6.39 17.12 -16.67
N THR A 263 -5.74 16.19 -17.36
CA THR A 263 -6.36 14.90 -17.76
C THR A 263 -6.06 13.78 -16.76
N ARG A 264 -5.15 14.00 -15.84
CA ARG A 264 -4.84 13.10 -14.73
C ARG A 264 -5.63 13.48 -13.49
N ILE A 265 -5.62 14.76 -13.12
CA ILE A 265 -6.27 15.31 -11.93
C ILE A 265 -7.03 16.59 -12.30
N GLN A 266 -8.30 16.67 -11.89
CA GLN A 266 -9.15 17.85 -12.06
C GLN A 266 -10.04 18.05 -10.84
N GLY A 267 -9.84 19.16 -10.10
CA GLY A 267 -10.49 19.37 -8.82
C GLY A 267 -10.16 18.23 -7.85
N ASP A 268 -11.17 17.58 -7.31
CA ASP A 268 -11.02 16.43 -6.41
C ASP A 268 -11.06 15.08 -7.16
N THR A 269 -11.10 15.12 -8.50
CA THR A 269 -11.19 13.91 -9.32
C THR A 269 -9.81 13.46 -9.75
N THR A 270 -9.46 12.22 -9.41
CA THR A 270 -8.25 11.52 -9.81
C THR A 270 -8.52 10.63 -11.03
N LYS A 271 -7.48 10.29 -11.81
CA LYS A 271 -7.57 9.43 -13.02
C LYS A 271 -8.58 9.93 -14.05
N VAL A 272 -8.70 11.22 -14.26
CA VAL A 272 -9.76 11.83 -15.09
C VAL A 272 -9.90 11.16 -16.45
N ALA A 273 -8.80 11.06 -17.22
CA ALA A 273 -8.85 10.44 -18.55
C ALA A 273 -9.14 8.94 -18.51
N PHE A 274 -8.55 8.21 -17.55
CA PHE A 274 -8.80 6.78 -17.38
C PHE A 274 -10.25 6.49 -17.01
N ARG A 275 -10.83 7.28 -16.11
CA ARG A 275 -12.25 7.16 -15.73
C ARG A 275 -13.16 7.49 -16.92
N LYS A 276 -12.81 8.51 -17.69
CA LYS A 276 -13.58 8.86 -18.90
C LYS A 276 -13.53 7.75 -19.98
N ALA A 277 -12.37 7.10 -20.14
CA ALA A 277 -12.28 5.91 -20.99
C ALA A 277 -13.10 4.75 -20.41
N ALA A 278 -13.07 4.57 -19.08
CA ALA A 278 -13.86 3.54 -18.43
C ALA A 278 -15.38 3.78 -18.53
N GLU A 279 -15.85 5.02 -18.58
CA GLU A 279 -17.27 5.36 -18.76
C GLU A 279 -17.85 4.88 -20.09
N SER A 280 -17.03 4.77 -21.14
CA SER A 280 -17.48 4.23 -22.44
C SER A 280 -17.60 2.70 -22.45
N GLU A 281 -16.98 2.01 -21.49
CA GLU A 281 -16.82 0.56 -21.50
C GLU A 281 -17.51 -0.13 -20.30
N LEU A 282 -17.68 0.58 -19.21
CA LEU A 282 -18.19 0.06 -17.93
C LEU A 282 -19.48 0.79 -17.55
N SER A 283 -20.28 0.16 -16.69
CA SER A 283 -21.43 0.85 -16.11
C SER A 283 -20.98 2.09 -15.30
N GLU A 284 -21.80 3.13 -15.31
CA GLU A 284 -21.52 4.38 -14.58
C GLU A 284 -21.18 4.13 -13.09
N ARG A 285 -21.86 3.16 -12.50
CA ARG A 285 -21.64 2.70 -11.12
C ARG A 285 -20.20 2.28 -10.87
N VAL A 286 -19.54 1.63 -11.84
CA VAL A 286 -18.15 1.14 -11.73
C VAL A 286 -17.15 2.23 -12.10
N ALA A 287 -17.38 2.93 -13.21
CA ALA A 287 -16.48 3.96 -13.73
C ALA A 287 -16.33 5.15 -12.77
N LYS A 288 -17.42 5.55 -12.09
CA LYS A 288 -17.44 6.68 -11.14
C LYS A 288 -17.18 6.28 -9.68
N LYS A 289 -16.99 4.99 -9.39
CA LYS A 289 -16.75 4.56 -8.02
C LYS A 289 -15.51 5.22 -7.43
N GLU A 290 -15.67 5.79 -6.23
CA GLU A 290 -14.54 6.32 -5.48
C GLU A 290 -13.54 5.21 -5.12
N LYS A 291 -12.26 5.57 -5.14
CA LYS A 291 -11.20 4.63 -4.77
C LYS A 291 -11.21 4.41 -3.26
N LEU A 292 -11.44 3.17 -2.84
CA LEU A 292 -11.32 2.76 -1.44
C LEU A 292 -9.94 2.16 -1.11
N GLY A 293 -9.09 1.94 -2.10
CA GLY A 293 -7.84 1.18 -1.96
C GLY A 293 -8.12 -0.32 -1.77
N PHE A 294 -7.27 -1.00 -1.01
CA PHE A 294 -7.46 -2.39 -0.62
C PHE A 294 -7.65 -2.44 0.91
N PRO A 295 -8.84 -2.07 1.42
CA PRO A 295 -9.07 -1.88 2.83
C PRO A 295 -8.94 -3.18 3.60
N SER A 296 -8.37 -3.10 4.81
CA SER A 296 -8.29 -4.23 5.71
C SER A 296 -8.68 -3.82 7.13
N PRO A 297 -9.31 -4.71 7.90
CA PRO A 297 -9.76 -4.42 9.25
C PRO A 297 -8.64 -4.50 10.31
N ILE A 298 -7.37 -4.40 9.94
CA ILE A 298 -6.21 -4.54 10.84
C ILE A 298 -6.31 -3.60 12.04
N ALA A 299 -6.71 -2.35 11.82
CA ALA A 299 -6.89 -1.38 12.90
C ALA A 299 -7.90 -1.84 13.96
N SER A 300 -8.89 -2.65 13.55
CA SER A 300 -9.85 -3.26 14.48
C SER A 300 -9.28 -4.52 15.12
N TRP A 301 -8.63 -5.37 14.33
CA TRP A 301 -8.04 -6.61 14.81
C TRP A 301 -6.95 -6.39 15.86
N ILE A 302 -6.09 -5.38 15.71
CA ILE A 302 -5.07 -5.01 16.70
C ILE A 302 -5.69 -4.75 18.10
N LYS A 303 -6.98 -4.39 18.18
CA LYS A 303 -7.68 -4.15 19.45
C LYS A 303 -8.24 -5.44 20.08
N GLU A 304 -8.35 -6.53 19.32
CA GLU A 304 -8.75 -7.83 19.84
C GLU A 304 -7.64 -8.44 20.70
N ASP A 305 -8.00 -8.98 21.87
CA ASP A 305 -7.00 -9.43 22.86
C ASP A 305 -5.98 -10.41 22.28
N LYS A 306 -6.40 -11.37 21.45
CA LYS A 306 -5.52 -12.37 20.84
C LYS A 306 -4.45 -11.77 19.93
N PHE A 307 -4.77 -10.76 19.13
CA PHE A 307 -3.82 -10.11 18.22
C PHE A 307 -2.99 -9.05 18.95
N LYS A 308 -3.62 -8.33 19.88
CA LYS A 308 -2.93 -7.41 20.79
C LYS A 308 -1.81 -8.13 21.55
N GLN A 309 -2.08 -9.33 22.08
CA GLN A 309 -1.12 -10.14 22.79
C GLN A 309 0.11 -10.47 21.91
N ARG A 310 -0.09 -10.92 20.66
CA ARG A 310 0.99 -11.19 19.71
C ARG A 310 1.88 -9.97 19.47
N ILE A 311 1.26 -8.79 19.36
CA ILE A 311 1.99 -7.54 19.17
C ILE A 311 2.77 -7.14 20.43
N VAL A 312 2.20 -7.31 21.63
CA VAL A 312 2.90 -7.07 22.91
C VAL A 312 4.11 -7.99 23.04
N GLU A 313 3.96 -9.28 22.75
CA GLU A 313 5.05 -10.25 22.77
C GLU A 313 6.18 -9.84 21.80
N ALA A 314 5.84 -9.43 20.57
CA ALA A 314 6.82 -8.94 19.61
C ALA A 314 7.51 -7.64 20.11
N PHE A 315 6.75 -6.69 20.65
CA PHE A 315 7.27 -5.39 21.12
C PHE A 315 8.11 -5.48 22.40
N THR A 316 8.02 -6.58 23.13
CA THR A 316 8.83 -6.87 24.31
C THR A 316 9.93 -7.91 24.08
N SER A 317 10.05 -8.44 22.85
CA SER A 317 11.03 -9.44 22.46
C SER A 317 12.47 -8.91 22.50
N ASP A 318 13.44 -9.80 22.45
CA ASP A 318 14.87 -9.43 22.43
C ASP A 318 15.22 -8.65 21.15
N VAL A 319 14.57 -8.96 20.02
CA VAL A 319 14.69 -8.19 18.78
C VAL A 319 14.22 -6.75 19.00
N ALA A 320 13.04 -6.56 19.62
CA ALA A 320 12.55 -5.23 19.91
C ALA A 320 13.52 -4.46 20.82
N LYS A 321 14.04 -5.09 21.88
CA LYS A 321 15.03 -4.50 22.80
C LYS A 321 16.36 -4.17 22.11
N LYS A 322 16.73 -4.89 21.06
CA LYS A 322 17.95 -4.63 20.28
C LYS A 322 17.86 -3.32 19.51
N PHE A 323 16.74 -3.05 18.85
CA PHE A 323 16.60 -1.94 17.90
C PHE A 323 15.79 -0.75 18.43
N PHE A 324 14.88 -0.98 19.36
CA PHE A 324 13.86 0.00 19.75
C PHE A 324 13.82 0.26 21.26
N ASN A 325 13.26 1.41 21.60
CA ASN A 325 12.77 1.70 22.94
C ASN A 325 11.40 1.02 23.11
N THR A 326 11.35 -0.07 23.84
CA THR A 326 10.14 -0.90 24.01
C THR A 326 9.02 -0.16 24.73
N ASP A 327 9.32 0.77 25.65
CA ASP A 327 8.31 1.56 26.34
C ASP A 327 7.58 2.49 25.35
N GLU A 328 8.29 3.08 24.39
CA GLU A 328 7.70 3.90 23.33
C GLU A 328 6.84 3.04 22.36
N LEU A 329 7.26 1.79 22.07
CA LEU A 329 6.45 0.88 21.27
C LEU A 329 5.12 0.55 21.94
N LEU A 330 5.17 0.21 23.24
CA LEU A 330 3.96 -0.06 24.02
C LEU A 330 3.08 1.18 24.20
N ALA A 331 3.67 2.37 24.27
CA ALA A 331 2.93 3.63 24.29
C ALA A 331 2.16 3.84 22.98
N VAL A 332 2.78 3.60 21.80
CA VAL A 332 2.11 3.67 20.49
C VAL A 332 0.95 2.67 20.38
N LEU A 333 1.13 1.44 20.89
CA LEU A 333 0.06 0.44 20.94
C LEU A 333 -1.10 0.89 21.84
N LYS A 334 -0.78 1.41 23.03
CA LYS A 334 -1.78 1.94 23.97
C LYS A 334 -2.57 3.12 23.40
N GLU A 335 -1.91 4.04 22.68
CA GLU A 335 -2.58 5.13 21.96
C GLU A 335 -3.61 4.58 20.95
N HIS A 336 -3.23 3.55 20.19
CA HIS A 336 -4.12 2.94 19.21
C HIS A 336 -5.36 2.29 19.85
N ILE A 337 -5.17 1.56 20.94
CA ILE A 337 -6.27 0.94 21.70
C ILE A 337 -7.22 1.99 22.26
N ASN A 338 -6.67 3.12 22.72
CA ASN A 338 -7.45 4.26 23.25
C ASN A 338 -8.11 5.14 22.19
N GLY A 339 -8.05 4.76 20.89
CA GLY A 339 -8.78 5.41 19.80
C GLY A 339 -7.97 6.33 18.89
N LYS A 340 -6.70 6.65 19.21
CA LYS A 340 -5.80 7.37 18.32
C LYS A 340 -5.22 6.38 17.29
N SER A 341 -5.61 6.49 16.02
CA SER A 341 -5.15 5.56 15.00
C SER A 341 -3.62 5.60 14.83
N SER A 342 -2.96 4.53 15.22
CA SER A 342 -1.51 4.31 15.07
C SER A 342 -1.21 2.99 14.34
N MET A 343 -2.19 2.46 13.61
CA MET A 343 -2.13 1.14 12.98
C MET A 343 -0.88 0.97 12.11
N GLN A 344 -0.58 1.93 11.23
CA GLN A 344 0.59 1.82 10.35
C GLN A 344 1.91 1.80 11.13
N LYS A 345 2.05 2.61 12.18
CA LYS A 345 3.23 2.60 13.05
C LYS A 345 3.44 1.23 13.69
N ILE A 346 2.38 0.69 14.27
CA ILE A 346 2.40 -0.64 14.90
C ILE A 346 2.76 -1.70 13.88
N PHE A 347 2.12 -1.69 12.74
CA PHE A 347 2.30 -2.71 11.72
C PHE A 347 3.72 -2.68 11.13
N THR A 348 4.26 -1.50 10.84
CA THR A 348 5.64 -1.33 10.33
C THR A 348 6.68 -1.93 11.28
N ILE A 349 6.56 -1.67 12.59
CA ILE A 349 7.50 -2.21 13.57
C ILE A 349 7.28 -3.72 13.75
N TYR A 350 6.01 -4.15 13.81
CA TYR A 350 5.66 -5.54 13.97
C TYR A 350 6.20 -6.40 12.82
N THR A 351 6.02 -5.99 11.58
CA THR A 351 6.55 -6.69 10.41
C THR A 351 8.08 -6.71 10.38
N PHE A 352 8.74 -5.62 10.77
CA PHE A 352 10.20 -5.60 10.92
C PHE A 352 10.69 -6.65 11.94
N ILE A 353 10.05 -6.71 13.11
CA ILE A 353 10.42 -7.66 14.16
C ILE A 353 10.23 -9.11 13.66
N LEU A 354 9.09 -9.40 13.02
CA LEU A 354 8.83 -10.72 12.47
C LEU A 354 9.84 -11.09 11.36
N TRP A 355 10.13 -10.15 10.46
CA TRP A 355 11.15 -10.35 9.43
C TRP A 355 12.52 -10.67 10.03
N TYR A 356 12.93 -9.89 11.05
CA TYR A 356 14.21 -10.13 11.71
C TYR A 356 14.25 -11.51 12.38
N GLN A 357 13.17 -11.92 13.02
CA GLN A 357 13.07 -13.25 13.64
C GLN A 357 13.15 -14.39 12.61
N VAL A 358 12.61 -14.18 11.41
CA VAL A 358 12.65 -15.15 10.33
C VAL A 358 14.07 -15.31 9.77
N TYR A 359 14.78 -14.22 9.55
CA TYR A 359 16.08 -14.24 8.88
C TYR A 359 17.28 -14.36 9.83
N PHE A 360 17.11 -14.00 11.10
CA PHE A 360 18.16 -14.03 12.12
C PHE A 360 17.70 -14.81 13.37
N PRO A 361 17.34 -16.09 13.22
CA PRO A 361 16.79 -16.89 14.32
C PRO A 361 17.81 -17.11 15.46
N GLU A 362 19.11 -17.08 15.16
CA GLU A 362 20.17 -17.26 16.17
C GLU A 362 20.28 -16.08 17.15
N ASP A 363 19.84 -14.89 16.73
CA ASP A 363 19.80 -13.69 17.55
C ASP A 363 18.56 -13.63 18.46
N THR A 364 17.69 -14.61 18.37
CA THR A 364 16.45 -14.66 19.13
C THR A 364 16.50 -15.82 20.11
N THR A 365 16.28 -15.55 21.39
CA THR A 365 15.93 -16.60 22.36
C THR A 365 14.55 -17.11 21.98
N ALA A 366 14.54 -18.07 21.05
CA ALA A 366 13.35 -18.56 20.40
C ALA A 366 12.50 -19.39 21.39
N HIS A 367 11.53 -18.73 22.04
CA HIS A 367 10.43 -19.44 22.70
C HIS A 367 9.06 -19.25 21.99
N THR A 368 8.98 -18.58 20.83
CA THR A 368 7.67 -18.20 20.31
C THR A 368 7.45 -18.28 18.80
N ILE A 369 8.36 -18.84 18.06
CA ILE A 369 7.97 -19.34 16.75
C ILE A 369 8.14 -20.85 16.82
N ASP A 370 7.06 -21.56 17.12
CA ASP A 370 6.94 -22.95 16.66
C ASP A 370 7.47 -22.95 15.23
N LYS A 371 8.53 -23.75 14.99
CA LYS A 371 9.24 -23.81 13.72
C LYS A 371 8.25 -23.58 12.61
N VAL A 372 8.30 -22.39 11.99
CA VAL A 372 7.46 -22.08 10.84
C VAL A 372 7.59 -23.31 9.98
N LYS A 373 6.54 -24.11 9.91
CA LYS A 373 6.50 -25.21 8.96
C LYS A 373 6.47 -24.51 7.63
N TYR A 374 7.65 -24.24 7.10
CA TYR A 374 7.80 -23.87 5.71
C TYR A 374 7.08 -24.98 4.97
N THR A 375 5.86 -24.73 4.57
CA THR A 375 5.19 -25.60 3.64
C THR A 375 6.01 -25.48 2.39
N GLN A 376 6.93 -26.46 2.22
CA GLN A 376 7.60 -26.65 0.93
C GLN A 376 6.50 -26.61 -0.14
N PRO A 377 6.82 -26.05 -1.33
CA PRO A 377 5.91 -26.15 -2.46
C PRO A 377 5.41 -27.59 -2.49
N ILE A 378 4.11 -27.75 -2.54
CA ILE A 378 3.49 -29.07 -2.74
C ILE A 378 3.96 -29.52 -4.11
N ASP A 379 4.75 -30.59 -4.14
CA ASP A 379 5.16 -31.29 -5.36
C ASP A 379 3.96 -31.61 -6.24
#